data_ce5478569783610472eaff32a0c5445f
#
_entry.id   ce5478569783610472eaff32a0c5445f
#
_cell.length_a   1.000
_cell.length_b   1.000
_cell.length_c   1.000
_cell.angle_alpha   90.00
_cell.angle_beta   90.00
_cell.angle_gamma   90.00
#
_symmetry.space_group_name_H-M   'P 1'
#
loop_
_entity.id
_entity.type
_entity.pdbx_description
1 polymer ?
#
loop_
_entity_poly.entity_id
_entity_poly.type
_entity_poly.pdbx_seq_one_letter_code
_entity_poly.pdbx_strand_id
1 'polypeptide(L)'
;MDYFSYMGYTNTAEVNYLRHQIRKRIEAVMKHEHIIKSVLPGSIAAELELEQGDCLLSVNGKDIEDVFDYHFYVNDEYLTLLIRKPDGEEWELEIEKDYEEDLGIEFEQGLMDEYRSCRNKCMFCFIDQMPEGMRETLYFKDDDSRLSFLQGNYVTLTNMSDHDIDRIIQYHLEPINISFHTTNPELRCRMLHNRFAGEALGKAEKLYEGGIRMNGQIVLCKGVNDGEELVRSIRDMSRYIPYLESVSVVPVGLTKYREGLYPLEPFTKEDAREVLSVIHEWQDRLYRERGTHFIHGGDEWYILAEEEIPRRDTYDGYLQLENGVGMLRLLVDEFEEAYQEVSGDDMPREVSIATGKLAHPYIERFAERLMEKYTGTTIHVYCIRNDFFGELITVSGLITGRDLISQLKGKPLGGRLLLPCNMFRSGETVFLDDITLAELNEALQVDTDIVKSSGRDFIDAVAGQDYQNRR
;
A
#
# COMPACT_ATOMS: atom_id res chain seq x y z
N MET A 1 47.37 -1.13 10.18
CA MET A 1 47.66 -2.18 11.17
C MET A 1 46.41 -2.38 11.98
N ASP A 2 45.81 -3.55 11.91
CA ASP A 2 44.52 -3.86 12.53
C ASP A 2 44.71 -4.02 14.05
N TYR A 3 43.79 -3.49 14.86
CA TYR A 3 43.88 -3.48 16.34
C TYR A 3 44.13 -4.87 16.97
N PHE A 4 43.71 -5.92 16.27
CA PHE A 4 43.90 -7.32 16.69
C PHE A 4 45.33 -7.85 16.50
N SER A 5 46.11 -7.25 15.58
CA SER A 5 47.53 -7.60 15.40
C SER A 5 48.39 -7.09 16.55
N TYR A 6 47.93 -6.07 17.28
CA TYR A 6 48.64 -5.52 18.45
C TYR A 6 48.49 -6.37 19.71
N MET A 7 47.45 -7.24 19.76
CA MET A 7 47.12 -8.11 20.89
C MET A 7 47.72 -9.53 20.78
N GLY A 8 48.57 -9.81 19.78
CA GLY A 8 49.31 -11.09 19.68
C GLY A 8 48.53 -12.27 19.10
N TYR A 9 47.35 -12.06 18.51
CA TYR A 9 46.58 -13.12 17.85
C TYR A 9 47.10 -13.35 16.42
N THR A 10 47.74 -14.51 16.20
CA THR A 10 48.29 -14.88 14.89
C THR A 10 47.44 -15.90 14.13
N ASN A 11 46.39 -16.44 14.74
CA ASN A 11 45.52 -17.46 14.14
C ASN A 11 44.24 -16.83 13.58
N THR A 12 44.06 -16.90 12.27
CA THR A 12 42.89 -16.34 11.55
C THR A 12 41.56 -16.90 12.03
N ALA A 13 41.51 -18.14 12.51
CA ALA A 13 40.30 -18.78 13.03
C ALA A 13 39.92 -18.20 14.41
N GLU A 14 40.88 -17.93 15.29
CA GLU A 14 40.62 -17.29 16.60
C GLU A 14 40.21 -15.84 16.46
N VAL A 15 40.82 -15.11 15.52
CA VAL A 15 40.44 -13.72 15.21
C VAL A 15 39.02 -13.67 14.67
N ASN A 16 38.64 -14.59 13.78
CA ASN A 16 37.28 -14.67 13.25
C ASN A 16 36.26 -15.09 14.31
N TYR A 17 36.63 -16.01 15.21
CA TYR A 17 35.80 -16.41 16.35
C TYR A 17 35.57 -15.24 17.31
N LEU A 18 36.63 -14.49 17.66
CA LEU A 18 36.53 -13.30 18.52
C LEU A 18 35.76 -12.18 17.86
N ARG A 19 35.94 -11.95 16.55
CA ARG A 19 35.13 -10.99 15.78
C ARG A 19 33.65 -11.41 15.80
N HIS A 20 33.35 -12.68 15.65
CA HIS A 20 31.99 -13.20 15.72
C HIS A 20 31.39 -13.04 17.14
N GLN A 21 32.17 -13.32 18.20
CA GLN A 21 31.74 -13.12 19.59
C GLN A 21 31.57 -11.63 19.95
N ILE A 22 32.48 -10.78 19.47
CA ILE A 22 32.36 -9.33 19.65
C ILE A 22 31.15 -8.80 18.89
N ARG A 23 30.93 -9.27 17.66
CA ARG A 23 29.78 -8.91 16.86
C ARG A 23 28.47 -9.37 17.52
N LYS A 24 28.38 -10.60 18.00
CA LYS A 24 27.24 -11.09 18.80
C LYS A 24 27.05 -10.28 20.09
N ARG A 25 28.16 -9.85 20.74
CA ARG A 25 28.10 -9.04 21.95
C ARG A 25 27.71 -7.59 21.67
N ILE A 26 28.13 -7.03 20.53
CA ILE A 26 27.70 -5.72 20.03
C ILE A 26 26.24 -5.80 19.58
N GLU A 27 25.84 -6.84 18.87
CA GLU A 27 24.45 -7.12 18.49
C GLU A 27 23.56 -7.37 19.73
N ALA A 28 24.07 -7.98 20.79
CA ALA A 28 23.38 -8.14 22.08
C ALA A 28 23.37 -6.86 22.94
N VAL A 29 24.29 -5.92 22.69
CA VAL A 29 24.35 -4.59 23.37
C VAL A 29 23.57 -3.53 22.59
N MET A 30 23.39 -3.72 21.28
CA MET A 30 22.45 -2.96 20.46
C MET A 30 21.04 -3.62 20.50
N LYS A 31 20.55 -4.01 21.70
CA LYS A 31 19.13 -4.22 21.90
C LYS A 31 18.47 -2.90 21.57
N HIS A 32 17.55 -2.93 20.59
CA HIS A 32 16.73 -1.76 20.32
C HIS A 32 16.04 -1.35 21.62
N GLU A 33 16.27 -0.12 22.06
CA GLU A 33 15.62 0.41 23.24
C GLU A 33 14.19 0.79 22.85
N HIS A 34 13.20 0.07 23.38
CA HIS A 34 11.80 0.33 23.08
C HIS A 34 11.28 1.42 24.02
N ILE A 35 11.62 2.67 23.69
CA ILE A 35 11.30 3.85 24.50
C ILE A 35 9.83 4.20 24.30
N ILE A 36 9.13 4.38 25.44
CA ILE A 36 7.74 4.83 25.48
C ILE A 36 7.68 6.30 25.08
N LYS A 37 6.93 6.59 24.02
CA LYS A 37 6.67 7.94 23.51
C LYS A 37 5.53 8.59 24.27
N SER A 38 4.45 7.84 24.51
CA SER A 38 3.27 8.32 25.23
C SER A 38 2.49 7.16 25.84
N VAL A 39 1.74 7.46 26.90
CA VAL A 39 0.84 6.55 27.58
C VAL A 39 -0.58 7.14 27.53
N LEU A 40 -1.55 6.31 27.12
CA LEU A 40 -2.95 6.74 26.99
C LEU A 40 -3.54 6.98 28.40
N PRO A 41 -4.20 8.14 28.65
CA PRO A 41 -4.84 8.40 29.94
C PRO A 41 -5.92 7.37 30.27
N GLY A 42 -5.86 6.80 31.48
CA GLY A 42 -6.82 5.78 31.94
C GLY A 42 -6.58 4.38 31.38
N SER A 43 -5.44 4.13 30.74
CA SER A 43 -5.00 2.80 30.32
C SER A 43 -4.32 2.03 31.45
N ILE A 44 -4.10 0.72 31.23
CA ILE A 44 -3.35 -0.14 32.16
C ILE A 44 -1.94 0.43 32.40
N ALA A 45 -1.26 0.89 31.36
CA ALA A 45 0.06 1.50 31.49
C ALA A 45 0.04 2.77 32.40
N ALA A 46 -1.02 3.58 32.32
CA ALA A 46 -1.19 4.75 33.17
C ALA A 46 -1.44 4.36 34.65
N GLU A 47 -2.20 3.29 34.89
CA GLU A 47 -2.44 2.77 36.25
C GLU A 47 -1.16 2.20 36.87
N LEU A 48 -0.24 1.70 36.02
CA LEU A 48 1.06 1.18 36.45
C LEU A 48 2.16 2.26 36.56
N GLU A 49 1.79 3.53 36.47
CA GLU A 49 2.72 4.67 36.57
C GLU A 49 3.84 4.64 35.51
N LEU A 50 3.52 4.07 34.32
CA LEU A 50 4.41 4.17 33.17
C LEU A 50 4.32 5.57 32.58
N GLU A 51 5.47 6.10 32.13
CA GLU A 51 5.58 7.46 31.62
C GLU A 51 6.41 7.50 30.33
N GLN A 52 6.35 8.63 29.65
CA GLN A 52 7.23 8.93 28.52
C GLN A 52 8.71 8.83 28.93
N GLY A 53 9.51 8.12 28.14
CA GLY A 53 10.93 7.91 28.39
C GLY A 53 11.27 6.62 29.11
N ASP A 54 10.27 5.90 29.65
CA ASP A 54 10.46 4.53 30.11
C ASP A 54 10.83 3.60 28.97
N CYS A 55 11.58 2.54 29.23
CA CYS A 55 12.03 1.60 28.22
C CYS A 55 11.51 0.20 28.52
N LEU A 56 10.73 -0.39 27.61
CA LEU A 56 10.32 -1.78 27.66
C LEU A 56 11.52 -2.69 27.31
N LEU A 57 11.88 -3.59 28.21
CA LEU A 57 13.00 -4.53 28.04
C LEU A 57 12.54 -5.92 27.63
N SER A 58 11.44 -6.41 28.21
CA SER A 58 10.90 -7.74 27.88
C SER A 58 9.42 -7.85 28.28
N VAL A 59 8.73 -8.81 27.67
CA VAL A 59 7.39 -9.27 28.04
C VAL A 59 7.48 -10.76 28.34
N ASN A 60 7.00 -11.19 29.50
CA ASN A 60 7.07 -12.58 29.99
C ASN A 60 8.49 -13.16 29.95
N GLY A 61 9.53 -12.33 30.23
CA GLY A 61 10.93 -12.69 30.18
C GLY A 61 11.48 -12.95 28.75
N LYS A 62 10.71 -12.62 27.71
CA LYS A 62 11.10 -12.72 26.31
C LYS A 62 11.52 -11.36 25.79
N ASP A 63 12.63 -11.33 25.05
CA ASP A 63 13.09 -10.14 24.34
C ASP A 63 12.10 -9.77 23.22
N ILE A 64 11.98 -8.50 22.93
CA ILE A 64 11.15 -7.96 21.86
C ILE A 64 12.07 -7.60 20.69
N GLU A 65 11.83 -8.16 19.50
CA GLU A 65 12.56 -7.80 18.29
C GLU A 65 11.90 -6.64 17.55
N ASP A 66 10.57 -6.66 17.49
CA ASP A 66 9.76 -5.64 16.82
C ASP A 66 8.30 -5.64 17.33
N VAL A 67 7.47 -4.83 16.71
CA VAL A 67 6.06 -4.64 17.06
C VAL A 67 5.24 -5.94 17.04
N PHE A 68 5.63 -6.95 16.26
CA PHE A 68 4.91 -8.23 16.22
C PHE A 68 5.13 -9.06 17.47
N ASP A 69 6.37 -9.09 17.99
CA ASP A 69 6.64 -9.74 19.27
C ASP A 69 5.86 -9.05 20.37
N TYR A 70 5.86 -7.70 20.39
CA TYR A 70 5.11 -6.93 21.37
C TYR A 70 3.63 -7.31 21.36
N HIS A 71 2.94 -7.18 20.23
CA HIS A 71 1.53 -7.51 20.12
C HIS A 71 1.24 -8.98 20.45
N PHE A 72 2.09 -9.89 20.01
CA PHE A 72 1.89 -11.31 20.30
C PHE A 72 2.03 -11.64 21.78
N TYR A 73 3.03 -11.05 22.47
CA TYR A 73 3.28 -11.37 23.89
C TYR A 73 2.38 -10.59 24.85
N VAL A 74 1.87 -9.41 24.46
CA VAL A 74 0.91 -8.67 25.32
C VAL A 74 -0.53 -9.15 25.17
N ASN A 75 -0.81 -9.97 24.15
CA ASN A 75 -2.14 -10.54 23.93
C ASN A 75 -2.34 -11.81 24.79
N ASP A 76 -2.38 -11.62 26.10
CA ASP A 76 -2.55 -12.65 27.13
C ASP A 76 -3.30 -12.03 28.33
N GLU A 77 -3.95 -12.87 29.14
CA GLU A 77 -4.66 -12.44 30.37
C GLU A 77 -3.71 -12.16 31.53
N TYR A 78 -2.54 -12.82 31.56
CA TYR A 78 -1.51 -12.67 32.59
C TYR A 78 -0.16 -12.45 31.95
N LEU A 79 0.46 -11.32 32.22
CA LEU A 79 1.76 -11.00 31.66
C LEU A 79 2.64 -10.24 32.67
N THR A 80 3.95 -10.32 32.43
CA THR A 80 4.95 -9.59 33.20
C THR A 80 5.75 -8.69 32.26
N LEU A 81 5.79 -7.38 32.56
CA LEU A 81 6.65 -6.43 31.86
C LEU A 81 7.90 -6.17 32.66
N LEU A 82 9.06 -6.16 32.02
CA LEU A 82 10.28 -5.60 32.57
C LEU A 82 10.51 -4.23 31.93
N ILE A 83 10.47 -3.19 32.75
CA ILE A 83 10.59 -1.79 32.37
C ILE A 83 11.84 -1.20 33.00
N ARG A 84 12.63 -0.44 32.25
CA ARG A 84 13.71 0.39 32.77
C ARG A 84 13.30 1.86 32.77
N LYS A 85 13.34 2.46 33.96
CA LYS A 85 13.07 3.90 34.13
C LYS A 85 14.27 4.75 33.60
N PRO A 86 14.08 6.04 33.30
CA PRO A 86 15.16 6.90 32.82
C PRO A 86 16.35 7.06 33.76
N ASP A 87 16.16 6.84 35.05
CA ASP A 87 17.22 6.87 36.07
C ASP A 87 18.00 5.55 36.17
N GLY A 88 17.56 4.51 35.43
CA GLY A 88 18.18 3.19 35.34
C GLY A 88 17.58 2.16 36.33
N GLU A 89 16.56 2.51 37.11
CA GLU A 89 15.82 1.55 37.91
C GLU A 89 15.05 0.58 37.01
N GLU A 90 15.02 -0.71 37.36
CA GLU A 90 14.25 -1.73 36.63
C GLU A 90 13.03 -2.14 37.47
N TRP A 91 11.87 -2.08 36.83
CA TRP A 91 10.58 -2.46 37.41
C TRP A 91 10.07 -3.72 36.72
N GLU A 92 9.69 -4.72 37.55
CA GLU A 92 8.97 -5.91 37.10
C GLU A 92 7.49 -5.73 37.46
N LEU A 93 6.62 -5.64 36.44
CA LEU A 93 5.21 -5.33 36.60
C LEU A 93 4.38 -6.55 36.20
N GLU A 94 3.62 -7.11 37.17
CA GLU A 94 2.67 -8.18 36.89
C GLU A 94 1.30 -7.56 36.54
N ILE A 95 0.70 -8.03 35.45
CA ILE A 95 -0.54 -7.49 34.88
C ILE A 95 -1.55 -8.63 34.72
N GLU A 96 -2.77 -8.40 35.18
CA GLU A 96 -3.97 -9.18 34.92
C GLU A 96 -4.95 -8.30 34.12
N LYS A 97 -5.38 -8.71 32.92
CA LYS A 97 -6.23 -7.94 32.04
C LYS A 97 -7.11 -8.83 31.18
N ASP A 98 -8.09 -8.25 30.47
CA ASP A 98 -8.80 -8.97 29.43
C ASP A 98 -7.85 -9.30 28.26
N TYR A 99 -8.04 -10.47 27.61
CA TYR A 99 -7.13 -11.03 26.62
C TYR A 99 -6.72 -10.02 25.54
N GLU A 100 -7.67 -9.30 24.94
CA GLU A 100 -7.41 -8.33 23.85
C GLU A 100 -7.27 -6.89 24.35
N GLU A 101 -7.28 -6.65 25.65
CA GLU A 101 -7.17 -5.29 26.20
C GLU A 101 -5.79 -4.71 25.95
N ASP A 102 -5.74 -3.51 25.34
CA ASP A 102 -4.50 -2.81 25.02
C ASP A 102 -3.89 -2.19 26.29
N LEU A 103 -2.57 -2.25 26.41
CA LEU A 103 -1.84 -1.62 27.51
C LEU A 103 -1.87 -0.09 27.48
N GLY A 104 -2.12 0.50 26.30
CA GLY A 104 -2.15 1.94 26.09
C GLY A 104 -0.77 2.57 25.97
N ILE A 105 0.21 1.86 25.40
CA ILE A 105 1.58 2.33 25.19
C ILE A 105 1.82 2.66 23.73
N GLU A 106 2.32 3.87 23.44
CA GLU A 106 2.90 4.22 22.16
C GLU A 106 4.43 4.28 22.28
N PHE A 107 5.14 3.67 21.32
CA PHE A 107 6.61 3.70 21.28
C PHE A 107 7.11 4.81 20.34
N GLU A 108 8.34 5.33 20.59
CA GLU A 108 8.97 6.34 19.73
C GLU A 108 9.13 5.84 18.29
N GLN A 109 9.49 4.58 18.12
CA GLN A 109 9.52 3.91 16.83
C GLN A 109 8.29 3.00 16.70
N GLY A 110 7.36 3.32 15.80
CA GLY A 110 6.10 2.56 15.67
C GLY A 110 6.29 1.09 15.27
N LEU A 111 7.40 0.72 14.62
CA LEU A 111 7.74 -0.67 14.36
C LEU A 111 8.59 -1.31 15.47
N MET A 112 9.00 -0.54 16.49
CA MET A 112 9.93 -0.96 17.56
C MET A 112 11.30 -1.45 17.03
N ASP A 113 11.60 -1.15 15.76
CA ASP A 113 12.81 -1.49 15.02
C ASP A 113 12.96 -0.53 13.82
N GLU A 114 14.12 -0.51 13.17
CA GLU A 114 14.36 0.30 11.97
C GLU A 114 13.59 -0.23 10.76
N TYR A 115 13.16 0.67 9.86
CA TYR A 115 12.51 0.30 8.61
C TYR A 115 13.46 -0.48 7.70
N ARG A 116 12.96 -1.54 7.07
CA ARG A 116 13.72 -2.39 6.16
C ARG A 116 13.52 -1.96 4.71
N SER A 117 14.48 -1.21 4.18
CA SER A 117 14.43 -0.74 2.80
C SER A 117 14.66 -1.86 1.79
N CYS A 118 13.96 -1.80 0.64
CA CYS A 118 14.08 -2.74 -0.47
C CYS A 118 15.50 -2.76 -1.07
N ARG A 119 16.02 -3.96 -1.29
CA ARG A 119 17.35 -4.19 -1.89
C ARG A 119 17.30 -4.55 -3.38
N ASN A 120 16.10 -4.62 -3.97
CA ASN A 120 15.91 -4.93 -5.37
C ASN A 120 16.16 -3.72 -6.27
N LYS A 121 16.45 -3.99 -7.54
CA LYS A 121 16.54 -3.00 -8.62
C LYS A 121 15.62 -3.43 -9.76
N CYS A 122 14.33 -3.48 -9.47
CA CYS A 122 13.33 -3.98 -10.40
C CYS A 122 13.30 -3.14 -11.68
N MET A 123 13.26 -3.79 -12.85
CA MET A 123 13.19 -3.10 -14.14
C MET A 123 11.95 -2.22 -14.31
N PHE A 124 10.93 -2.43 -13.47
CA PHE A 124 9.66 -1.72 -13.44
C PHE A 124 9.47 -0.84 -12.19
N CYS A 125 10.51 -0.68 -11.35
CA CYS A 125 10.38 0.06 -10.09
C CYS A 125 9.90 1.49 -10.34
N PHE A 126 8.76 1.86 -9.75
CA PHE A 126 8.20 3.20 -9.91
C PHE A 126 9.05 4.26 -9.20
N ILE A 127 9.64 3.91 -8.05
CA ILE A 127 10.50 4.83 -7.30
C ILE A 127 11.76 5.21 -8.10
N ASP A 128 12.31 4.28 -8.90
CA ASP A 128 13.46 4.60 -9.78
C ASP A 128 13.10 5.54 -10.94
N GLN A 129 11.81 5.79 -11.17
CA GLN A 129 11.28 6.70 -12.17
C GLN A 129 10.81 8.03 -11.56
N MET A 130 11.07 8.28 -10.27
CA MET A 130 10.75 9.55 -9.64
C MET A 130 11.74 10.63 -10.07
N PRO A 131 11.28 11.86 -10.40
CA PRO A 131 12.18 12.97 -10.71
C PRO A 131 12.98 13.38 -9.48
N GLU A 132 14.16 13.95 -9.69
CA GLU A 132 14.98 14.50 -8.62
C GLU A 132 14.32 15.72 -7.96
N GLY A 133 14.61 15.95 -6.69
CA GLY A 133 14.20 17.16 -5.95
C GLY A 133 12.79 17.09 -5.34
N MET A 134 12.18 15.93 -5.26
CA MET A 134 10.96 15.71 -4.47
C MET A 134 11.31 15.45 -2.99
N ARG A 135 10.32 15.46 -2.09
CA ARG A 135 10.55 15.16 -0.67
C ARG A 135 11.15 13.77 -0.47
N GLU A 136 12.04 13.63 0.49
CA GLU A 136 12.85 12.43 0.73
C GLU A 136 12.00 11.15 0.92
N THR A 137 10.85 11.30 1.59
CA THR A 137 9.95 10.15 1.86
C THR A 137 9.42 9.46 0.60
N LEU A 138 9.37 10.13 -0.55
CA LEU A 138 8.94 9.56 -1.83
C LEU A 138 9.99 8.67 -2.50
N TYR A 139 11.25 8.72 -2.04
CA TYR A 139 12.32 7.86 -2.54
C TYR A 139 12.55 6.62 -1.68
N PHE A 140 11.80 6.48 -0.59
CA PHE A 140 11.89 5.29 0.24
C PHE A 140 11.31 4.09 -0.51
N LYS A 141 12.13 3.05 -0.69
CA LYS A 141 11.72 1.79 -1.29
C LYS A 141 11.34 0.82 -0.19
N ASP A 142 10.05 0.59 -0.02
CA ASP A 142 9.56 -0.36 0.96
C ASP A 142 9.67 -1.81 0.46
N ASP A 143 10.12 -2.70 1.35
CA ASP A 143 10.04 -4.17 1.25
C ASP A 143 10.07 -4.76 2.69
N ASP A 144 9.40 -4.07 3.62
CA ASP A 144 9.30 -4.45 5.03
C ASP A 144 8.01 -5.24 5.27
N SER A 145 8.16 -6.52 5.65
CA SER A 145 7.00 -7.40 5.86
C SER A 145 6.05 -6.89 6.94
N ARG A 146 6.53 -6.09 7.91
CA ARG A 146 5.67 -5.51 8.95
C ARG A 146 4.67 -4.52 8.36
N LEU A 147 5.07 -3.75 7.36
CA LEU A 147 4.17 -2.83 6.66
C LEU A 147 3.14 -3.57 5.78
N SER A 148 3.41 -4.82 5.38
CA SER A 148 2.41 -5.64 4.72
C SER A 148 1.19 -5.89 5.63
N PHE A 149 1.43 -6.25 6.88
CA PHE A 149 0.35 -6.50 7.84
C PHE A 149 -0.29 -5.20 8.39
N LEU A 150 0.49 -4.15 8.62
CA LEU A 150 0.01 -2.92 9.24
C LEU A 150 -0.63 -1.95 8.25
N GLN A 151 -0.21 -1.96 6.97
CA GLN A 151 -0.62 -0.98 5.96
C GLN A 151 -1.07 -1.58 4.64
N GLY A 152 -1.03 -2.92 4.49
CA GLY A 152 -1.38 -3.59 3.26
C GLY A 152 -0.32 -3.53 2.15
N ASN A 153 0.93 -3.16 2.47
CA ASN A 153 2.00 -3.04 1.48
C ASN A 153 2.39 -4.41 0.90
N TYR A 154 2.82 -4.42 -0.37
CA TYR A 154 3.23 -5.61 -1.07
C TYR A 154 4.74 -5.84 -0.93
N VAL A 155 5.13 -7.04 -0.46
CA VAL A 155 6.54 -7.42 -0.27
C VAL A 155 7.01 -8.44 -1.28
N THR A 156 8.31 -8.40 -1.61
CA THR A 156 8.89 -9.31 -2.61
C THR A 156 9.38 -10.62 -2.03
N LEU A 157 9.32 -10.83 -0.72
CA LEU A 157 9.90 -11.94 0.04
C LEU A 157 11.44 -12.00 -0.03
N THR A 158 12.11 -11.14 -0.82
CA THR A 158 13.57 -11.19 -0.98
C THR A 158 14.31 -10.60 0.21
N ASN A 159 13.64 -9.77 0.99
CA ASN A 159 14.20 -9.04 2.14
C ASN A 159 13.93 -9.75 3.48
N MET A 160 13.18 -10.84 3.45
CA MET A 160 12.80 -11.63 4.62
C MET A 160 13.77 -12.79 4.84
N SER A 161 14.09 -13.08 6.08
CA SER A 161 14.82 -14.28 6.50
C SER A 161 13.87 -15.48 6.69
N ASP A 162 14.43 -16.69 6.90
CA ASP A 162 13.62 -17.84 7.32
C ASP A 162 12.99 -17.61 8.70
N HIS A 163 13.69 -16.92 9.60
CA HIS A 163 13.18 -16.54 10.92
C HIS A 163 11.93 -15.63 10.82
N ASP A 164 11.92 -14.65 9.90
CA ASP A 164 10.73 -13.81 9.67
C ASP A 164 9.54 -14.68 9.22
N ILE A 165 9.75 -15.66 8.34
CA ILE A 165 8.71 -16.58 7.90
C ILE A 165 8.20 -17.46 9.04
N ASP A 166 9.11 -18.01 9.84
CA ASP A 166 8.77 -18.86 10.99
C ASP A 166 7.95 -18.07 12.03
N ARG A 167 8.28 -16.79 12.28
CA ARG A 167 7.51 -15.91 13.17
C ARG A 167 6.10 -15.62 12.62
N ILE A 168 5.97 -15.33 11.32
CA ILE A 168 4.66 -15.10 10.67
C ILE A 168 3.77 -16.34 10.86
N ILE A 169 4.31 -17.53 10.64
CA ILE A 169 3.56 -18.79 10.83
C ILE A 169 3.23 -19.00 12.31
N GLN A 170 4.19 -18.81 13.22
CA GLN A 170 4.01 -19.00 14.65
C GLN A 170 2.97 -18.04 15.23
N TYR A 171 2.98 -16.78 14.82
CA TYR A 171 2.07 -15.74 15.31
C TYR A 171 0.77 -15.65 14.51
N HIS A 172 0.67 -16.46 13.44
CA HIS A 172 -0.48 -16.51 12.55
C HIS A 172 -0.83 -15.13 11.97
N LEU A 173 0.21 -14.40 11.53
CA LEU A 173 0.05 -13.07 10.96
C LEU A 173 -0.46 -13.17 9.53
N GLU A 174 -1.65 -12.60 9.27
CA GLU A 174 -2.31 -12.71 7.97
C GLU A 174 -3.35 -11.59 7.73
N PRO A 175 -3.69 -11.27 6.46
CA PRO A 175 -3.02 -11.76 5.25
C PRO A 175 -1.67 -11.08 5.00
N ILE A 176 -0.76 -11.75 4.28
CA ILE A 176 0.45 -11.12 3.74
C ILE A 176 0.28 -10.83 2.25
N ASN A 177 0.66 -9.64 1.81
CA ASN A 177 0.57 -9.20 0.42
C ASN A 177 1.92 -9.42 -0.29
N ILE A 178 1.94 -10.23 -1.36
CA ILE A 178 3.16 -10.70 -2.02
C ILE A 178 3.25 -10.23 -3.47
N SER A 179 4.33 -9.51 -3.80
CA SER A 179 4.72 -9.16 -5.15
C SER A 179 5.41 -10.36 -5.84
N PHE A 180 4.64 -11.18 -6.54
CA PHE A 180 5.17 -12.33 -7.28
C PHE A 180 5.84 -11.94 -8.60
N HIS A 181 5.14 -11.17 -9.41
CA HIS A 181 5.44 -10.74 -10.78
C HIS A 181 5.59 -11.88 -11.78
N THR A 182 6.20 -12.99 -11.40
CA THR A 182 6.31 -14.26 -12.13
C THR A 182 6.70 -15.39 -11.19
N THR A 183 6.29 -16.61 -11.51
CA THR A 183 6.72 -17.85 -10.82
C THR A 183 7.92 -18.51 -11.48
N ASN A 184 8.42 -17.97 -12.60
CA ASN A 184 9.66 -18.40 -13.24
C ASN A 184 10.87 -17.86 -12.45
N PRO A 185 11.68 -18.71 -11.76
CA PRO A 185 12.74 -18.24 -10.87
C PRO A 185 13.82 -17.42 -11.61
N GLU A 186 14.18 -17.84 -12.83
CA GLU A 186 15.21 -17.16 -13.62
C GLU A 186 14.69 -15.80 -14.12
N LEU A 187 13.45 -15.75 -14.61
CA LEU A 187 12.82 -14.51 -15.01
C LEU A 187 12.68 -13.55 -13.83
N ARG A 188 12.27 -14.05 -12.67
CA ARG A 188 12.12 -13.24 -11.45
C ARG A 188 13.46 -12.61 -11.02
N CYS A 189 14.56 -13.37 -11.08
CA CYS A 189 15.89 -12.82 -10.83
C CYS A 189 16.25 -11.68 -11.79
N ARG A 190 15.88 -11.80 -13.07
CA ARG A 190 16.11 -10.73 -14.07
C ARG A 190 15.21 -9.52 -13.80
N MET A 191 13.91 -9.73 -13.53
CA MET A 191 12.94 -8.66 -13.32
C MET A 191 13.27 -7.82 -12.08
N LEU A 192 13.65 -8.47 -10.98
CA LEU A 192 13.99 -7.80 -9.71
C LEU A 192 15.47 -7.38 -9.63
N HIS A 193 16.28 -7.77 -10.63
CA HIS A 193 17.72 -7.60 -10.63
C HIS A 193 18.37 -8.07 -9.30
N ASN A 194 17.91 -9.23 -8.83
CA ASN A 194 18.32 -9.84 -7.58
C ASN A 194 18.49 -11.36 -7.76
N ARG A 195 19.71 -11.85 -7.60
CA ARG A 195 20.05 -13.26 -7.81
C ARG A 195 19.32 -14.25 -6.88
N PHE A 196 18.81 -13.77 -5.75
CA PHE A 196 18.07 -14.57 -4.77
C PHE A 196 16.56 -14.53 -4.98
N ALA A 197 16.06 -13.71 -5.92
CA ALA A 197 14.62 -13.51 -6.10
C ALA A 197 13.87 -14.78 -6.54
N GLY A 198 14.55 -15.67 -7.27
CA GLY A 198 13.99 -16.97 -7.64
C GLY A 198 13.80 -17.90 -6.46
N GLU A 199 14.82 -17.99 -5.58
CA GLU A 199 14.76 -18.82 -4.37
C GLU A 199 13.74 -18.30 -3.36
N ALA A 200 13.51 -16.99 -3.32
CA ALA A 200 12.54 -16.36 -2.44
C ALA A 200 11.10 -16.83 -2.69
N LEU A 201 10.76 -17.36 -3.88
CA LEU A 201 9.48 -17.99 -4.16
C LEU A 201 9.18 -19.18 -3.22
N GLY A 202 10.20 -19.90 -2.76
CA GLY A 202 10.04 -20.99 -1.79
C GLY A 202 9.48 -20.55 -0.43
N LYS A 203 9.55 -19.25 -0.11
CA LYS A 203 8.94 -18.70 1.11
C LYS A 203 7.42 -18.64 1.00
N ALA A 204 6.88 -18.38 -0.20
CA ALA A 204 5.43 -18.47 -0.44
C ALA A 204 4.91 -19.90 -0.25
N GLU A 205 5.68 -20.92 -0.65
CA GLU A 205 5.37 -22.33 -0.36
C GLU A 205 5.30 -22.60 1.15
N LYS A 206 6.31 -22.12 1.92
CA LYS A 206 6.31 -22.27 3.39
C LYS A 206 5.10 -21.57 4.05
N LEU A 207 4.74 -20.37 3.60
CA LEU A 207 3.56 -19.65 4.09
C LEU A 207 2.27 -20.43 3.79
N TYR A 208 2.15 -20.99 2.58
CA TYR A 208 1.04 -21.85 2.19
C TYR A 208 0.96 -23.12 3.07
N GLU A 209 2.07 -23.82 3.27
CA GLU A 209 2.15 -25.00 4.14
C GLU A 209 1.84 -24.66 5.61
N GLY A 210 2.18 -23.43 6.04
CA GLY A 210 1.84 -22.89 7.36
C GLY A 210 0.40 -22.40 7.49
N GLY A 211 -0.42 -22.46 6.42
CA GLY A 211 -1.82 -22.07 6.43
C GLY A 211 -2.05 -20.55 6.48
N ILE A 212 -1.07 -19.74 6.08
CA ILE A 212 -1.15 -18.28 6.11
C ILE A 212 -1.89 -17.76 4.87
N ARG A 213 -2.89 -16.90 5.08
CA ARG A 213 -3.60 -16.22 3.98
C ARG A 213 -2.69 -15.21 3.29
N MET A 214 -2.77 -15.18 1.97
CA MET A 214 -1.92 -14.35 1.11
C MET A 214 -2.75 -13.65 0.04
N ASN A 215 -2.31 -12.46 -0.39
CA ASN A 215 -2.73 -11.84 -1.64
C ASN A 215 -1.51 -11.67 -2.56
N GLY A 216 -1.72 -11.88 -3.86
CA GLY A 216 -0.66 -11.80 -4.84
C GLY A 216 -0.78 -10.58 -5.76
N GLN A 217 0.35 -10.10 -6.28
CA GLN A 217 0.39 -9.06 -7.29
C GLN A 217 1.36 -9.44 -8.40
N ILE A 218 0.94 -9.17 -9.64
CA ILE A 218 1.77 -9.21 -10.85
C ILE A 218 1.78 -7.81 -11.46
N VAL A 219 2.93 -7.12 -11.42
CA VAL A 219 3.16 -5.98 -12.31
C VAL A 219 3.56 -6.54 -13.66
N LEU A 220 2.68 -6.37 -14.65
CA LEU A 220 2.86 -6.93 -15.98
C LEU A 220 3.69 -5.98 -16.86
N CYS A 221 4.74 -6.51 -17.49
CA CYS A 221 5.65 -5.82 -18.37
C CYS A 221 5.60 -6.45 -19.76
N LYS A 222 5.23 -5.67 -20.77
CA LYS A 222 5.08 -6.13 -22.15
C LYS A 222 6.37 -6.77 -22.67
N GLY A 223 6.25 -7.97 -23.25
CA GLY A 223 7.37 -8.75 -23.78
C GLY A 223 8.32 -9.32 -22.72
N VAL A 224 7.95 -9.29 -21.42
CA VAL A 224 8.78 -9.79 -20.32
C VAL A 224 8.10 -10.92 -19.58
N ASN A 225 6.99 -10.65 -18.89
CA ASN A 225 6.25 -11.63 -18.07
C ASN A 225 4.78 -11.77 -18.48
N ASP A 226 4.42 -11.27 -19.67
CA ASP A 226 3.12 -11.44 -20.34
C ASP A 226 3.02 -12.77 -21.10
N GLY A 227 1.92 -12.98 -21.83
CA GLY A 227 1.68 -14.16 -22.64
C GLY A 227 1.82 -15.47 -21.87
N GLU A 228 2.68 -16.38 -22.33
CA GLU A 228 2.87 -17.71 -21.72
C GLU A 228 3.43 -17.65 -20.30
N GLU A 229 4.22 -16.63 -19.96
CA GLU A 229 4.74 -16.46 -18.59
C GLU A 229 3.64 -16.03 -17.63
N LEU A 230 2.67 -15.23 -18.05
CA LEU A 230 1.48 -14.90 -17.28
C LEU A 230 0.64 -16.16 -17.04
N VAL A 231 0.33 -16.92 -18.07
CA VAL A 231 -0.40 -18.21 -17.99
C VAL A 231 0.30 -19.18 -17.04
N ARG A 232 1.63 -19.30 -17.14
CA ARG A 232 2.43 -20.10 -16.22
C ARG A 232 2.28 -19.63 -14.77
N SER A 233 2.41 -18.33 -14.54
CA SER A 233 2.34 -17.75 -13.20
C SER A 233 0.96 -17.96 -12.56
N ILE A 234 -0.12 -17.75 -13.30
CA ILE A 234 -1.48 -17.99 -12.82
C ILE A 234 -1.66 -19.47 -12.45
N ARG A 235 -1.26 -20.39 -13.34
CA ARG A 235 -1.35 -21.84 -13.09
C ARG A 235 -0.57 -22.25 -11.84
N ASP A 236 0.65 -21.74 -11.67
CA ASP A 236 1.51 -22.12 -10.57
C ASP A 236 0.99 -21.55 -9.23
N MET A 237 0.48 -20.32 -9.22
CA MET A 237 -0.10 -19.68 -8.04
C MET A 237 -1.46 -20.27 -7.67
N SER A 238 -2.28 -20.74 -8.62
CA SER A 238 -3.57 -21.34 -8.34
C SER A 238 -3.48 -22.63 -7.48
N ARG A 239 -2.28 -23.20 -7.32
CA ARG A 239 -2.03 -24.33 -6.42
C ARG A 239 -2.10 -23.94 -4.95
N TYR A 240 -1.90 -22.67 -4.65
CA TYR A 240 -1.94 -22.13 -3.29
C TYR A 240 -3.35 -21.79 -2.79
N ILE A 241 -4.39 -21.94 -3.64
CA ILE A 241 -5.79 -21.83 -3.21
C ILE A 241 -6.09 -22.92 -2.17
N PRO A 242 -6.74 -22.63 -0.99
CA PRO A 242 -7.44 -21.37 -0.69
C PRO A 242 -6.61 -20.29 0.03
N TYR A 243 -5.38 -20.56 0.44
CA TYR A 243 -4.61 -19.60 1.24
C TYR A 243 -4.09 -18.41 0.43
N LEU A 244 -3.75 -18.56 -0.84
CA LEU A 244 -3.64 -17.42 -1.74
C LEU A 244 -5.05 -17.08 -2.22
N GLU A 245 -5.62 -16.02 -1.62
CA GLU A 245 -7.04 -15.69 -1.80
C GLU A 245 -7.30 -15.00 -3.13
N SER A 246 -6.38 -14.14 -3.56
CA SER A 246 -6.50 -13.42 -4.82
C SER A 246 -5.15 -13.00 -5.41
N VAL A 247 -5.13 -12.76 -6.73
CA VAL A 247 -3.96 -12.21 -7.43
C VAL A 247 -4.41 -11.08 -8.35
N SER A 248 -3.82 -9.90 -8.19
CA SER A 248 -4.00 -8.77 -9.11
C SER A 248 -2.97 -8.78 -10.23
N VAL A 249 -3.39 -8.47 -11.44
CA VAL A 249 -2.54 -8.20 -12.60
C VAL A 249 -2.71 -6.74 -12.97
N VAL A 250 -1.64 -5.94 -12.80
CA VAL A 250 -1.66 -4.51 -13.10
C VAL A 250 -0.63 -4.18 -14.17
N PRO A 251 -0.89 -3.25 -15.09
CA PRO A 251 0.09 -2.83 -16.07
C PRO A 251 1.22 -2.06 -15.40
N VAL A 252 2.42 -2.14 -15.94
CA VAL A 252 3.54 -1.35 -15.47
C VAL A 252 3.30 0.14 -15.69
N GLY A 253 3.46 0.94 -14.64
CA GLY A 253 3.44 2.41 -14.74
C GLY A 253 4.75 2.93 -15.36
N LEU A 254 4.65 3.71 -16.44
CA LEU A 254 5.79 4.26 -17.16
C LEU A 254 5.76 5.77 -17.13
N THR A 255 6.69 6.38 -16.36
CA THR A 255 6.85 7.84 -16.35
C THR A 255 7.77 8.30 -17.47
N LYS A 256 7.84 9.61 -17.72
CA LYS A 256 8.80 10.20 -18.66
C LYS A 256 10.27 10.19 -18.14
N TYR A 257 10.48 9.88 -16.86
CA TYR A 257 11.82 9.88 -16.22
C TYR A 257 12.46 8.50 -16.24
N ARG A 258 12.55 7.90 -17.45
CA ARG A 258 13.09 6.54 -17.63
C ARG A 258 14.45 6.51 -18.33
N GLU A 259 15.13 7.63 -18.45
CA GLU A 259 16.47 7.67 -19.03
C GLU A 259 17.44 6.79 -18.23
N GLY A 260 18.14 5.89 -18.92
CA GLY A 260 19.09 4.94 -18.29
C GLY A 260 18.46 3.74 -17.59
N LEU A 261 17.13 3.65 -17.50
CA LEU A 261 16.43 2.47 -16.96
C LEU A 261 16.17 1.44 -18.04
N TYR A 262 15.84 0.20 -17.63
CA TYR A 262 15.49 -0.87 -18.54
C TYR A 262 14.36 -0.44 -19.51
N PRO A 263 14.50 -0.62 -20.83
CA PRO A 263 13.50 -0.20 -21.78
C PRO A 263 12.25 -1.09 -21.69
N LEU A 264 11.15 -0.49 -21.24
CA LEU A 264 9.83 -1.10 -21.20
C LEU A 264 8.91 -0.36 -22.16
N GLU A 265 8.02 -1.09 -22.81
CA GLU A 265 7.01 -0.55 -23.71
C GLU A 265 5.63 -0.51 -23.04
N PRO A 266 4.80 0.52 -23.32
CA PRO A 266 3.42 0.53 -22.88
C PRO A 266 2.60 -0.52 -23.61
N PHE A 267 1.54 -1.00 -22.96
CA PHE A 267 0.57 -1.87 -23.59
C PHE A 267 -0.35 -1.06 -24.52
N THR A 268 -0.72 -1.66 -25.65
CA THR A 268 -1.74 -1.14 -26.55
C THR A 268 -3.12 -1.67 -26.16
N LYS A 269 -4.17 -1.16 -26.82
CA LYS A 269 -5.53 -1.66 -26.67
C LYS A 269 -5.65 -3.16 -26.99
N GLU A 270 -5.00 -3.59 -28.05
CA GLU A 270 -4.97 -4.98 -28.50
C GLU A 270 -4.27 -5.87 -27.48
N ASP A 271 -3.11 -5.43 -26.97
CA ASP A 271 -2.40 -6.13 -25.90
C ASP A 271 -3.28 -6.28 -24.64
N ALA A 272 -4.01 -5.22 -24.27
CA ALA A 272 -4.90 -5.25 -23.10
C ALA A 272 -6.04 -6.27 -23.27
N ARG A 273 -6.60 -6.40 -24.45
CA ARG A 273 -7.61 -7.42 -24.78
C ARG A 273 -7.06 -8.83 -24.68
N GLU A 274 -5.83 -9.06 -25.13
CA GLU A 274 -5.17 -10.36 -24.98
C GLU A 274 -4.94 -10.70 -23.51
N VAL A 275 -4.48 -9.76 -22.71
CA VAL A 275 -4.32 -9.94 -21.24
C VAL A 275 -5.65 -10.26 -20.59
N LEU A 276 -6.70 -9.49 -20.88
CA LEU A 276 -8.05 -9.72 -20.31
C LEU A 276 -8.61 -11.08 -20.74
N SER A 277 -8.40 -11.48 -21.98
CA SER A 277 -8.82 -12.82 -22.45
C SER A 277 -8.18 -13.94 -21.63
N VAL A 278 -6.89 -13.85 -21.31
CA VAL A 278 -6.20 -14.81 -20.45
C VAL A 278 -6.79 -14.79 -19.03
N ILE A 279 -7.00 -13.61 -18.46
CA ILE A 279 -7.56 -13.46 -17.10
C ILE A 279 -8.96 -14.06 -17.05
N HIS A 280 -9.86 -13.74 -17.99
CA HIS A 280 -11.23 -14.22 -17.99
C HIS A 280 -11.29 -15.75 -18.18
N GLU A 281 -10.45 -16.32 -19.05
CA GLU A 281 -10.37 -17.78 -19.22
C GLU A 281 -10.01 -18.49 -17.89
N TRP A 282 -9.03 -17.94 -17.15
CA TRP A 282 -8.63 -18.48 -15.86
C TRP A 282 -9.68 -18.23 -14.76
N GLN A 283 -10.35 -17.09 -14.74
CA GLN A 283 -11.47 -16.80 -13.84
C GLN A 283 -12.59 -17.82 -14.04
N ASP A 284 -13.04 -17.99 -15.27
CA ASP A 284 -14.10 -18.95 -15.61
C ASP A 284 -13.74 -20.40 -15.22
N ARG A 285 -12.48 -20.77 -15.40
CA ARG A 285 -11.99 -22.08 -15.04
C ARG A 285 -11.96 -22.28 -13.52
N LEU A 286 -11.31 -21.36 -12.81
CA LEU A 286 -11.13 -21.47 -11.36
C LEU A 286 -12.45 -21.30 -10.62
N TYR A 287 -13.37 -20.47 -11.11
CA TYR A 287 -14.72 -20.37 -10.55
C TYR A 287 -15.47 -21.70 -10.64
N ARG A 288 -15.40 -22.39 -11.79
CA ARG A 288 -16.02 -23.71 -11.95
C ARG A 288 -15.35 -24.82 -11.10
N GLU A 289 -14.03 -24.76 -10.96
CA GLU A 289 -13.25 -25.79 -10.25
C GLU A 289 -13.17 -25.57 -8.73
N ARG A 290 -13.15 -24.30 -8.29
CA ARG A 290 -12.80 -23.89 -6.92
C ARG A 290 -13.80 -22.92 -6.27
N GLY A 291 -14.71 -22.31 -7.03
CA GLY A 291 -15.68 -21.34 -6.54
C GLY A 291 -15.12 -19.94 -6.28
N THR A 292 -13.98 -19.60 -6.85
CA THR A 292 -13.34 -18.27 -6.78
C THR A 292 -12.85 -17.83 -8.15
N HIS A 293 -12.94 -16.53 -8.47
CA HIS A 293 -12.34 -15.97 -9.68
C HIS A 293 -10.82 -15.84 -9.54
N PHE A 294 -10.31 -15.65 -8.33
CA PHE A 294 -8.90 -15.71 -7.94
C PHE A 294 -7.98 -14.68 -8.60
N ILE A 295 -7.97 -14.60 -9.97
CA ILE A 295 -7.08 -13.71 -10.72
C ILE A 295 -7.87 -12.53 -11.27
N HIS A 296 -7.40 -11.29 -11.03
CA HIS A 296 -8.14 -10.08 -11.38
C HIS A 296 -7.26 -9.10 -12.15
N GLY A 297 -7.79 -8.58 -13.26
CA GLY A 297 -7.18 -7.44 -13.94
C GLY A 297 -7.52 -6.13 -13.23
N GLY A 298 -6.54 -5.23 -13.11
CA GLY A 298 -6.80 -3.86 -12.67
C GLY A 298 -7.76 -3.13 -13.63
N ASP A 299 -8.51 -2.15 -13.12
CA ASP A 299 -9.49 -1.38 -13.89
C ASP A 299 -8.88 -0.73 -15.13
N GLU A 300 -7.60 -0.40 -15.07
CA GLU A 300 -6.84 0.17 -16.19
C GLU A 300 -6.83 -0.73 -17.44
N TRP A 301 -6.82 -2.06 -17.28
CA TRP A 301 -6.89 -2.98 -18.42
C TRP A 301 -8.20 -2.85 -19.18
N TYR A 302 -9.33 -2.78 -18.48
CA TYR A 302 -10.66 -2.66 -19.10
C TYR A 302 -10.82 -1.35 -19.84
N ILE A 303 -10.30 -0.25 -19.26
CA ILE A 303 -10.35 1.07 -19.91
C ILE A 303 -9.44 1.11 -21.12
N LEU A 304 -8.22 0.57 -21.02
CA LEU A 304 -7.27 0.49 -22.14
C LEU A 304 -7.83 -0.38 -23.28
N ALA A 305 -8.48 -1.49 -22.96
CA ALA A 305 -9.13 -2.38 -23.92
C ALA A 305 -10.41 -1.79 -24.54
N GLU A 306 -10.96 -0.70 -23.96
CA GLU A 306 -12.29 -0.18 -24.22
C GLU A 306 -13.37 -1.27 -24.02
N GLU A 307 -13.26 -2.02 -22.94
CA GLU A 307 -14.20 -3.04 -22.49
C GLU A 307 -14.96 -2.58 -21.24
N GLU A 308 -16.14 -3.14 -21.04
CA GLU A 308 -16.92 -2.85 -19.82
C GLU A 308 -16.22 -3.46 -18.60
N ILE A 309 -16.18 -2.70 -17.49
CA ILE A 309 -15.68 -3.23 -16.23
C ILE A 309 -16.58 -4.37 -15.72
N PRO A 310 -16.02 -5.43 -15.12
CA PRO A 310 -16.76 -6.59 -14.64
C PRO A 310 -17.87 -6.22 -13.65
N ARG A 311 -18.80 -7.13 -13.44
CA ARG A 311 -19.85 -6.98 -12.45
C ARG A 311 -19.30 -7.22 -11.04
N ARG A 312 -20.01 -6.71 -10.03
CA ARG A 312 -19.66 -6.78 -8.61
C ARG A 312 -19.31 -8.22 -8.13
N ASP A 313 -20.08 -9.19 -8.60
CA ASP A 313 -19.94 -10.59 -8.22
C ASP A 313 -18.65 -11.26 -8.70
N THR A 314 -17.94 -10.68 -9.66
CA THR A 314 -16.68 -11.22 -10.16
C THR A 314 -15.44 -10.80 -9.36
N TYR A 315 -15.58 -9.89 -8.40
CA TYR A 315 -14.44 -9.38 -7.62
C TYR A 315 -14.21 -10.10 -6.28
N ASP A 316 -14.98 -11.15 -5.97
CA ASP A 316 -14.84 -11.99 -4.77
C ASP A 316 -14.69 -11.19 -3.45
N GLY A 317 -15.41 -10.07 -3.32
CA GLY A 317 -15.37 -9.21 -2.13
C GLY A 317 -14.36 -8.06 -2.18
N TYR A 318 -13.76 -7.77 -3.35
CA TYR A 318 -12.85 -6.64 -3.54
C TYR A 318 -11.53 -6.70 -2.76
N LEU A 319 -10.92 -7.87 -2.66
CA LEU A 319 -9.67 -8.10 -1.93
C LEU A 319 -8.46 -7.30 -2.44
N GLN A 320 -8.56 -6.69 -3.64
CA GLN A 320 -7.45 -6.06 -4.34
C GLN A 320 -7.71 -4.58 -4.69
N LEU A 321 -8.57 -3.89 -3.93
CA LEU A 321 -8.91 -2.48 -4.19
C LEU A 321 -7.68 -1.58 -4.25
N GLU A 322 -6.73 -1.75 -3.33
CA GLU A 322 -5.49 -0.95 -3.25
C GLU A 322 -4.61 -1.11 -4.51
N ASN A 323 -4.79 -2.18 -5.28
CA ASN A 323 -4.16 -2.40 -6.58
C ASN A 323 -5.00 -1.89 -7.76
N GLY A 324 -6.05 -1.11 -7.51
CA GLY A 324 -6.92 -0.60 -8.58
C GLY A 324 -7.78 -1.67 -9.25
N VAL A 325 -8.14 -2.73 -8.51
CA VAL A 325 -9.03 -3.80 -8.98
C VAL A 325 -10.43 -3.58 -8.44
N GLY A 326 -11.36 -3.23 -9.30
CA GLY A 326 -12.77 -3.05 -8.97
C GLY A 326 -13.10 -1.73 -8.27
N MET A 327 -12.16 -0.79 -8.17
CA MET A 327 -12.43 0.54 -7.59
C MET A 327 -13.51 1.29 -8.36
N LEU A 328 -13.46 1.25 -9.69
CA LEU A 328 -14.47 1.89 -10.54
C LEU A 328 -15.82 1.20 -10.44
N ARG A 329 -15.85 -0.15 -10.36
CA ARG A 329 -17.10 -0.87 -10.15
C ARG A 329 -17.74 -0.51 -8.82
N LEU A 330 -16.97 -0.50 -7.75
CA LEU A 330 -17.45 -0.13 -6.42
C LEU A 330 -18.01 1.30 -6.44
N LEU A 331 -17.28 2.27 -7.00
CA LEU A 331 -17.72 3.64 -7.12
C LEU A 331 -19.03 3.78 -7.94
N VAL A 332 -19.13 3.02 -9.06
CA VAL A 332 -20.35 3.01 -9.90
C VAL A 332 -21.54 2.46 -9.11
N ASP A 333 -21.37 1.34 -8.42
CA ASP A 333 -22.45 0.68 -7.69
C ASP A 333 -22.92 1.58 -6.51
N GLU A 334 -22.00 2.15 -5.75
CA GLU A 334 -22.30 3.08 -4.66
C GLU A 334 -22.97 4.37 -5.16
N PHE A 335 -22.53 4.89 -6.32
CA PHE A 335 -23.18 6.02 -6.95
C PHE A 335 -24.62 5.68 -7.34
N GLU A 336 -24.85 4.53 -7.98
CA GLU A 336 -26.18 4.09 -8.38
C GLU A 336 -27.13 3.93 -7.18
N GLU A 337 -26.64 3.28 -6.12
CA GLU A 337 -27.40 3.08 -4.87
C GLU A 337 -27.76 4.45 -4.27
N ALA A 338 -26.79 5.33 -4.08
CA ALA A 338 -27.03 6.66 -3.50
C ALA A 338 -27.88 7.56 -4.42
N TYR A 339 -27.71 7.44 -5.74
CA TYR A 339 -28.51 8.20 -6.71
C TYR A 339 -30.00 7.87 -6.63
N GLN A 340 -30.38 6.62 -6.32
CA GLN A 340 -31.79 6.24 -6.14
C GLN A 340 -32.42 6.93 -4.92
N GLU A 341 -31.63 7.19 -3.88
CA GLU A 341 -32.11 7.75 -2.61
C GLU A 341 -32.30 9.27 -2.65
N VAL A 342 -31.57 10.01 -3.50
CA VAL A 342 -31.63 11.46 -3.53
C VAL A 342 -32.77 11.96 -4.40
N SER A 343 -33.50 12.99 -3.91
CA SER A 343 -34.60 13.59 -4.63
C SER A 343 -34.17 14.69 -5.61
N GLY A 344 -32.94 15.22 -5.40
CA GLY A 344 -32.49 16.41 -6.12
C GLY A 344 -33.17 17.69 -5.65
N ASP A 345 -32.86 18.80 -6.28
CA ASP A 345 -33.46 20.13 -6.06
C ASP A 345 -33.19 21.05 -7.27
N ASP A 346 -33.71 22.28 -7.21
CA ASP A 346 -33.53 23.32 -8.23
C ASP A 346 -32.63 24.47 -7.76
N MET A 347 -31.86 24.26 -6.67
CA MET A 347 -30.97 25.29 -6.13
C MET A 347 -29.83 25.61 -7.11
N PRO A 348 -29.59 26.91 -7.37
CA PRO A 348 -28.49 27.29 -8.26
C PRO A 348 -27.15 27.00 -7.62
N ARG A 349 -26.35 26.16 -8.29
CA ARG A 349 -24.96 25.83 -7.93
C ARG A 349 -24.12 25.75 -9.19
N GLU A 350 -22.86 26.14 -9.08
CA GLU A 350 -21.87 25.91 -10.11
C GLU A 350 -20.63 25.32 -9.46
N VAL A 351 -20.30 24.07 -9.80
CA VAL A 351 -19.17 23.32 -9.22
C VAL A 351 -18.30 22.74 -10.31
N SER A 352 -17.03 22.61 -10.02
CA SER A 352 -16.07 21.94 -10.91
C SER A 352 -15.52 20.70 -10.28
N ILE A 353 -15.22 19.69 -11.09
CA ILE A 353 -14.59 18.44 -10.68
C ILE A 353 -13.35 18.26 -11.54
N ALA A 354 -12.20 17.97 -10.93
CA ALA A 354 -11.00 17.65 -11.68
C ALA A 354 -10.53 16.23 -11.33
N THR A 355 -10.24 15.44 -12.36
CA THR A 355 -9.87 14.03 -12.21
C THR A 355 -8.89 13.61 -13.30
N GLY A 356 -8.22 12.45 -13.11
CA GLY A 356 -7.32 11.89 -14.11
C GLY A 356 -8.05 11.29 -15.30
N LYS A 357 -7.30 11.04 -16.37
CA LYS A 357 -7.81 10.53 -17.64
C LYS A 357 -8.62 9.24 -17.48
N LEU A 358 -8.18 8.35 -16.58
CA LEU A 358 -8.78 7.04 -16.38
C LEU A 358 -10.22 7.14 -15.85
N ALA A 359 -10.44 7.94 -14.80
CA ALA A 359 -11.74 8.08 -14.14
C ALA A 359 -12.67 9.07 -14.85
N HIS A 360 -12.12 9.98 -15.67
CA HIS A 360 -12.88 11.07 -16.30
C HIS A 360 -14.19 10.65 -16.97
N PRO A 361 -14.27 9.60 -17.82
CA PRO A 361 -15.51 9.23 -18.48
C PRO A 361 -16.63 8.77 -17.53
N TYR A 362 -16.26 8.22 -16.37
CA TYR A 362 -17.20 7.81 -15.33
C TYR A 362 -17.72 9.02 -14.56
N ILE A 363 -16.82 9.92 -14.17
CA ILE A 363 -17.17 11.14 -13.45
C ILE A 363 -18.03 12.07 -14.31
N GLU A 364 -17.74 12.19 -15.60
CA GLU A 364 -18.57 12.95 -16.56
C GLU A 364 -20.00 12.41 -16.63
N ARG A 365 -20.16 11.08 -16.76
CA ARG A 365 -21.46 10.41 -16.76
C ARG A 365 -22.23 10.61 -15.45
N PHE A 366 -21.53 10.57 -14.31
CA PHE A 366 -22.15 10.85 -13.01
C PHE A 366 -22.62 12.30 -12.91
N ALA A 367 -21.82 13.25 -13.38
CA ALA A 367 -22.15 14.66 -13.40
C ALA A 367 -23.39 14.94 -14.27
N GLU A 368 -23.46 14.35 -15.47
CA GLU A 368 -24.63 14.46 -16.36
C GLU A 368 -25.91 13.98 -15.66
N ARG A 369 -25.86 12.81 -15.02
CA ARG A 369 -26.99 12.25 -14.31
C ARG A 369 -27.40 13.08 -13.08
N LEU A 370 -26.42 13.64 -12.35
CA LEU A 370 -26.75 14.52 -11.22
C LEU A 370 -27.44 15.79 -11.68
N MET A 371 -27.09 16.40 -12.81
CA MET A 371 -27.76 17.56 -13.37
C MET A 371 -29.19 17.26 -13.80
N GLU A 372 -29.58 16.00 -14.02
CA GLU A 372 -30.98 15.61 -14.25
C GLU A 372 -31.87 15.80 -12.98
N LYS A 373 -31.28 15.49 -11.79
CA LYS A 373 -31.98 15.63 -10.50
C LYS A 373 -31.77 16.99 -9.85
N TYR A 374 -30.59 17.57 -9.99
CA TYR A 374 -30.24 18.89 -9.44
C TYR A 374 -30.29 19.93 -10.57
N THR A 375 -31.51 20.28 -10.98
CA THR A 375 -31.76 21.05 -12.22
C THR A 375 -31.23 22.47 -12.21
N GLY A 376 -30.98 23.05 -11.03
CA GLY A 376 -30.30 24.34 -10.85
C GLY A 376 -28.76 24.25 -10.82
N THR A 377 -28.20 23.06 -10.87
CA THR A 377 -26.77 22.86 -10.72
C THR A 377 -26.06 22.72 -12.06
N THR A 378 -24.94 23.42 -12.24
CA THR A 378 -24.03 23.27 -13.37
C THR A 378 -22.74 22.58 -12.86
N ILE A 379 -22.36 21.48 -13.49
CA ILE A 379 -21.16 20.73 -13.14
C ILE A 379 -20.19 20.75 -14.32
N HIS A 380 -18.97 21.26 -14.08
CA HIS A 380 -17.88 21.22 -15.05
C HIS A 380 -16.93 20.06 -14.68
N VAL A 381 -16.71 19.13 -15.58
CA VAL A 381 -15.75 18.03 -15.35
C VAL A 381 -14.50 18.26 -16.18
N TYR A 382 -13.35 18.32 -15.52
CA TYR A 382 -12.06 18.55 -16.16
C TYR A 382 -11.20 17.29 -16.11
N CYS A 383 -10.82 16.81 -17.30
CA CYS A 383 -9.80 15.79 -17.47
C CYS A 383 -8.41 16.42 -17.33
N ILE A 384 -7.68 16.06 -16.29
CA ILE A 384 -6.33 16.57 -16.05
C ILE A 384 -5.30 15.59 -16.62
N ARG A 385 -4.49 16.08 -17.55
CA ARG A 385 -3.35 15.34 -18.06
C ARG A 385 -2.21 15.40 -17.06
N ASN A 386 -1.53 14.28 -16.85
CA ASN A 386 -0.35 14.25 -16.02
C ASN A 386 0.87 14.70 -16.83
N ASP A 387 1.18 15.99 -16.76
CA ASP A 387 2.35 16.57 -17.42
C ASP A 387 3.61 16.37 -16.56
N PHE A 388 3.44 16.21 -15.24
CA PHE A 388 4.54 16.04 -14.29
C PHE A 388 5.23 14.68 -14.48
N PHE A 389 4.51 13.58 -14.42
CA PHE A 389 5.07 12.23 -14.61
C PHE A 389 5.05 11.75 -16.07
N GLY A 390 4.21 12.34 -16.92
CA GLY A 390 4.04 12.00 -18.33
C GLY A 390 2.65 11.41 -18.62
N GLU A 391 2.24 11.52 -19.88
CA GLU A 391 0.87 11.22 -20.35
C GLU A 391 0.45 9.73 -20.20
N LEU A 392 1.42 8.82 -20.03
CA LEU A 392 1.16 7.41 -19.76
C LEU A 392 0.72 7.15 -18.31
N ILE A 393 0.86 8.13 -17.43
CA ILE A 393 0.33 8.06 -16.06
C ILE A 393 -1.06 8.69 -16.07
N THR A 394 -2.08 7.86 -15.91
CA THR A 394 -3.48 8.21 -16.15
C THR A 394 -4.36 8.27 -14.90
N VAL A 395 -3.83 7.77 -13.76
CA VAL A 395 -4.55 7.71 -12.48
C VAL A 395 -4.61 9.07 -11.80
N SER A 396 -5.73 9.37 -11.13
CA SER A 396 -5.94 10.64 -10.43
C SER A 396 -4.94 10.85 -9.29
N GLY A 397 -4.58 9.81 -8.56
CA GLY A 397 -3.71 9.88 -7.38
C GLY A 397 -2.26 10.32 -7.66
N LEU A 398 -1.84 10.36 -8.93
CA LEU A 398 -0.51 10.84 -9.32
C LEU A 398 -0.54 12.22 -10.01
N ILE A 399 -1.69 12.89 -10.07
CA ILE A 399 -1.80 14.27 -10.55
C ILE A 399 -1.22 15.21 -9.48
N THR A 400 -0.42 16.16 -9.92
CA THR A 400 0.24 17.13 -9.04
C THR A 400 -0.52 18.45 -8.95
N GLY A 401 -0.22 19.26 -7.93
CA GLY A 401 -0.76 20.60 -7.80
C GLY A 401 -0.41 21.49 -9.00
N ARG A 402 0.80 21.31 -9.58
CA ARG A 402 1.23 22.04 -10.80
C ARG A 402 0.39 21.67 -12.03
N ASP A 403 0.06 20.39 -12.19
CA ASP A 403 -0.80 19.92 -13.28
C ASP A 403 -2.18 20.58 -13.18
N LEU A 404 -2.77 20.62 -11.99
CA LEU A 404 -4.05 21.25 -11.74
C LEU A 404 -4.01 22.77 -12.02
N ILE A 405 -3.04 23.50 -11.43
CA ILE A 405 -2.92 24.96 -11.61
C ILE A 405 -2.74 25.30 -13.09
N SER A 406 -1.84 24.60 -13.79
CA SER A 406 -1.54 24.92 -15.18
C SER A 406 -2.70 24.71 -16.14
N GLN A 407 -3.54 23.69 -15.86
CA GLN A 407 -4.62 23.29 -16.77
C GLN A 407 -5.99 23.90 -16.40
N LEU A 408 -6.17 24.31 -15.14
CA LEU A 408 -7.44 24.89 -14.66
C LEU A 408 -7.41 26.42 -14.61
N LYS A 409 -6.27 27.07 -14.61
CA LYS A 409 -6.15 28.53 -14.57
C LYS A 409 -6.89 29.17 -15.74
N GLY A 410 -7.85 30.06 -15.40
CA GLY A 410 -8.68 30.76 -16.39
C GLY A 410 -9.86 29.94 -16.94
N LYS A 411 -10.10 28.73 -16.44
CA LYS A 411 -11.30 27.96 -16.72
C LYS A 411 -12.46 28.42 -15.83
N PRO A 412 -13.72 28.24 -16.24
CA PRO A 412 -14.87 28.46 -15.39
C PRO A 412 -14.91 27.38 -14.29
N LEU A 413 -14.60 27.75 -13.06
CA LEU A 413 -14.56 26.80 -11.93
C LEU A 413 -15.80 26.85 -11.04
N GLY A 414 -16.64 27.85 -11.23
CA GLY A 414 -17.82 28.05 -10.37
C GLY A 414 -17.45 28.42 -8.94
N GLY A 415 -18.31 28.04 -8.01
CA GLY A 415 -18.12 28.38 -6.59
C GLY A 415 -17.18 27.46 -5.83
N ARG A 416 -16.94 26.23 -6.33
CA ARG A 416 -16.09 25.21 -5.67
C ARG A 416 -15.46 24.26 -6.67
N LEU A 417 -14.25 23.81 -6.33
CA LEU A 417 -13.54 22.75 -7.03
C LEU A 417 -13.55 21.48 -6.17
N LEU A 418 -13.96 20.36 -6.74
CA LEU A 418 -13.99 19.05 -6.08
C LEU A 418 -12.83 18.21 -6.57
N LEU A 419 -12.00 17.72 -5.66
CA LEU A 419 -10.85 16.85 -5.94
C LEU A 419 -10.95 15.53 -5.16
N PRO A 420 -10.63 14.38 -5.75
CA PRO A 420 -10.62 13.12 -5.04
C PRO A 420 -9.50 13.06 -4.00
N CYS A 421 -9.78 12.44 -2.86
CA CYS A 421 -8.86 12.39 -1.70
C CYS A 421 -7.52 11.71 -2.02
N ASN A 422 -7.48 10.79 -2.99
CA ASN A 422 -6.26 10.10 -3.40
C ASN A 422 -5.21 10.99 -4.13
N MET A 423 -5.54 12.24 -4.47
CA MET A 423 -4.55 13.22 -4.95
C MET A 423 -3.66 13.77 -3.83
N PHE A 424 -4.05 13.56 -2.57
CA PHE A 424 -3.37 14.11 -1.40
C PHE A 424 -2.66 13.03 -0.59
N ARG A 425 -1.66 13.43 0.16
CA ARG A 425 -1.06 12.56 1.16
C ARG A 425 -2.09 12.24 2.25
N SER A 426 -2.15 10.96 2.65
CA SER A 426 -3.10 10.50 3.68
C SER A 426 -2.99 11.35 4.96
N GLY A 427 -4.12 11.90 5.42
CA GLY A 427 -4.19 12.74 6.61
C GLY A 427 -3.66 14.18 6.43
N GLU A 428 -3.22 14.57 5.23
CA GLU A 428 -2.69 15.90 4.93
C GLU A 428 -3.38 16.53 3.71
N THR A 429 -3.14 17.82 3.49
CA THR A 429 -3.67 18.59 2.35
C THR A 429 -2.55 19.05 1.42
N VAL A 430 -1.63 18.11 1.10
CA VAL A 430 -0.43 18.34 0.31
C VAL A 430 -0.38 17.37 -0.85
N PHE A 431 -0.10 17.89 -2.06
CA PHE A 431 0.10 17.08 -3.26
C PHE A 431 1.50 16.42 -3.31
N LEU A 432 1.72 15.55 -4.30
CA LEU A 432 3.02 14.89 -4.48
C LEU A 432 4.18 15.85 -4.73
N ASP A 433 3.94 17.00 -5.34
CA ASP A 433 4.91 18.04 -5.67
C ASP A 433 5.03 19.13 -4.60
N ASP A 434 4.57 18.83 -3.38
CA ASP A 434 4.61 19.68 -2.19
C ASP A 434 3.74 20.97 -2.28
N ILE A 435 2.97 21.16 -3.35
CA ILE A 435 1.96 22.21 -3.39
C ILE A 435 0.85 21.84 -2.38
N THR A 436 0.48 22.82 -1.58
CA THR A 436 -0.59 22.71 -0.60
C THR A 436 -1.95 23.04 -1.21
N LEU A 437 -3.03 22.55 -0.59
CA LEU A 437 -4.40 22.94 -0.96
C LEU A 437 -4.62 24.47 -0.89
N ALA A 438 -4.01 25.14 0.08
CA ALA A 438 -4.09 26.59 0.23
C ALA A 438 -3.47 27.33 -0.96
N GLU A 439 -2.28 26.88 -1.41
CA GLU A 439 -1.62 27.44 -2.60
C GLU A 439 -2.41 27.18 -3.88
N LEU A 440 -3.04 26.00 -4.01
CA LEU A 440 -3.94 25.70 -5.13
C LEU A 440 -5.13 26.67 -5.15
N ASN A 441 -5.81 26.85 -3.99
CA ASN A 441 -6.96 27.75 -3.87
C ASN A 441 -6.57 29.19 -4.19
N GLU A 442 -5.44 29.66 -3.72
CA GLU A 442 -4.92 31.00 -4.04
C GLU A 442 -4.63 31.14 -5.54
N ALA A 443 -3.98 30.14 -6.17
CA ALA A 443 -3.63 30.19 -7.58
C ALA A 443 -4.83 30.17 -8.53
N LEU A 444 -5.88 29.42 -8.16
CA LEU A 444 -7.09 29.25 -8.95
C LEU A 444 -8.24 30.19 -8.55
N GLN A 445 -8.13 30.89 -7.42
CA GLN A 445 -9.15 31.77 -6.85
C GLN A 445 -10.52 31.05 -6.67
N VAL A 446 -10.48 29.81 -6.16
CA VAL A 446 -11.64 28.96 -5.88
C VAL A 446 -11.38 28.13 -4.63
N ASP A 447 -12.40 27.91 -3.82
CA ASP A 447 -12.34 26.98 -2.70
C ASP A 447 -12.40 25.55 -3.20
N THR A 448 -11.58 24.68 -2.62
CA THR A 448 -11.49 23.27 -3.00
C THR A 448 -11.95 22.36 -1.86
N ASP A 449 -12.85 21.43 -2.20
CA ASP A 449 -13.28 20.35 -1.30
C ASP A 449 -12.57 19.04 -1.69
N ILE A 450 -12.08 18.31 -0.68
CA ILE A 450 -11.51 16.97 -0.86
C ILE A 450 -12.64 15.95 -0.70
N VAL A 451 -12.94 15.23 -1.77
CA VAL A 451 -14.05 14.27 -1.84
C VAL A 451 -13.52 12.87 -1.51
N LYS A 452 -14.15 12.19 -0.56
CA LYS A 452 -13.85 10.79 -0.24
C LYS A 452 -14.24 9.86 -1.40
N SER A 453 -13.78 8.62 -1.36
CA SER A 453 -13.86 7.70 -2.51
C SER A 453 -15.21 7.02 -2.72
N SER A 454 -16.27 7.37 -1.96
CA SER A 454 -17.59 6.73 -2.13
C SER A 454 -18.51 7.48 -3.11
N GLY A 455 -19.38 6.73 -3.78
CA GLY A 455 -20.41 7.32 -4.65
C GLY A 455 -21.38 8.24 -3.91
N ARG A 456 -21.64 7.98 -2.63
CA ARG A 456 -22.45 8.83 -1.77
C ARG A 456 -21.78 10.15 -1.46
N ASP A 457 -20.48 10.12 -1.06
CA ASP A 457 -19.72 11.34 -0.78
C ASP A 457 -19.60 12.22 -2.02
N PHE A 458 -19.50 11.61 -3.21
CA PHE A 458 -19.51 12.34 -4.47
C PHE A 458 -20.80 13.12 -4.69
N ILE A 459 -21.97 12.50 -4.48
CA ILE A 459 -23.29 13.16 -4.63
C ILE A 459 -23.43 14.27 -3.58
N ASP A 460 -23.10 14.00 -2.33
CA ASP A 460 -23.23 14.97 -1.24
C ASP A 460 -22.29 16.17 -1.43
N ALA A 461 -21.10 15.96 -1.95
CA ALA A 461 -20.17 17.03 -2.31
C ALA A 461 -20.74 17.93 -3.40
N VAL A 462 -21.30 17.38 -4.47
CA VAL A 462 -21.95 18.14 -5.54
C VAL A 462 -23.15 18.91 -5.01
N ALA A 463 -23.98 18.28 -4.17
CA ALA A 463 -25.15 18.90 -3.56
C ALA A 463 -24.81 19.97 -2.51
N GLY A 464 -23.55 20.07 -2.09
CA GLY A 464 -23.10 21.00 -1.05
C GLY A 464 -23.55 20.61 0.36
N GLN A 465 -23.80 19.32 0.60
CA GLN A 465 -24.12 18.80 1.93
C GLN A 465 -22.84 18.58 2.74
N ASP A 466 -22.96 18.68 4.06
CA ASP A 466 -21.82 18.36 4.95
C ASP A 466 -21.60 16.85 5.00
N TYR A 467 -20.63 16.37 4.21
CA TYR A 467 -20.21 14.97 4.15
C TYR A 467 -18.90 14.70 4.89
N GLN A 468 -18.15 15.75 5.24
CA GLN A 468 -16.83 15.63 5.85
C GLN A 468 -16.89 15.14 7.31
N ASN A 469 -18.00 15.36 7.99
CA ASN A 469 -18.23 14.95 9.37
C ASN A 469 -18.89 13.58 9.54
N ARG A 470 -19.15 12.86 8.45
CA ARG A 470 -19.65 11.47 8.51
C ARG A 470 -18.48 10.51 8.74
N ARG A 471 -18.50 9.81 9.88
CA ARG A 471 -17.53 8.75 10.23
C ARG A 471 -17.93 7.41 9.63
#